data_08562a2cc45b37bb74882076a39cbc49
#
_entry.id   08562a2cc45b37bb74882076a39cbc49
#
_cell.length_a   1.000
_cell.length_b   1.000
_cell.length_c   1.000
_cell.angle_alpha   90.00
_cell.angle_beta   90.00
_cell.angle_gamma   90.00
#
_symmetry.space_group_name_H-M   'P 1'
#
loop_
_entity.id
_entity.type
_entity.pdbx_description
1 polymer ?
#
loop_
_entity_poly.entity_id
_entity_poly.type
_entity_poly.pdbx_seq_one_letter_code
_entity_poly.pdbx_strand_id
1 'polypeptide(L)'
;MTRIAINGFGRIGRNTLRALLERDTDLDVVAVNDLTAPDALAQLLRFDSSLGRLGRPVAVDGDTLIVDGHRIRVLAERDPENLPWADLGVEIVLEATGRFTSADAARAHLRAGAKRVLVSAPSDGADVTLAYGVNTDAYDPAAHTIVSNASCTTNALAPLAKVLDDLAGIEHGFMTTVHAYTQEQN
;
A
#
# COMPACT_ATOMS: atom_id res chain seq x y z
N MET A 1 -5.06 -18.37 -2.28
CA MET A 1 -4.92 -16.93 -2.59
C MET A 1 -5.05 -16.16 -1.29
N THR A 2 -4.10 -15.31 -0.98
CA THR A 2 -4.10 -14.45 0.21
C THR A 2 -4.99 -13.23 -0.06
N ARG A 3 -6.04 -13.06 0.75
CA ARG A 3 -6.99 -11.96 0.57
C ARG A 3 -6.44 -10.68 1.17
N ILE A 4 -6.36 -9.63 0.35
CA ILE A 4 -5.86 -8.33 0.78
C ILE A 4 -6.90 -7.24 0.58
N ALA A 5 -6.80 -6.18 1.37
CA ALA A 5 -7.56 -4.95 1.19
C ALA A 5 -6.63 -3.74 1.12
N ILE A 6 -7.10 -2.69 0.48
CA ILE A 6 -6.37 -1.43 0.36
C ILE A 6 -7.18 -0.34 1.05
N ASN A 7 -6.64 0.23 2.13
CA ASN A 7 -7.21 1.40 2.78
C ASN A 7 -6.52 2.66 2.24
N GLY A 8 -7.28 3.50 1.54
CA GLY A 8 -6.78 4.62 0.75
C GLY A 8 -6.51 4.23 -0.71
N PHE A 9 -7.45 4.53 -1.59
CA PHE A 9 -7.32 4.25 -3.01
C PHE A 9 -6.82 5.46 -3.79
N GLY A 10 -5.88 6.19 -3.15
CA GLY A 10 -5.09 7.27 -3.73
C GLY A 10 -4.06 6.75 -4.76
N ARG A 11 -3.01 7.53 -5.00
CA ARG A 11 -1.95 7.15 -5.96
C ARG A 11 -1.31 5.80 -5.61
N ILE A 12 -0.91 5.60 -4.34
CA ILE A 12 -0.23 4.37 -3.92
C ILE A 12 -1.16 3.17 -4.02
N GLY A 13 -2.37 3.26 -3.47
CA GLY A 13 -3.34 2.16 -3.51
C GLY A 13 -3.67 1.74 -4.95
N ARG A 14 -3.95 2.70 -5.85
CA ARG A 14 -4.24 2.40 -7.26
C ARG A 14 -3.05 1.80 -8.00
N ASN A 15 -1.84 2.32 -7.77
CA ASN A 15 -0.65 1.81 -8.43
C ASN A 15 -0.25 0.43 -7.91
N THR A 16 -0.52 0.13 -6.64
CA THR A 16 -0.38 -1.23 -6.11
C THR A 16 -1.33 -2.19 -6.81
N LEU A 17 -2.61 -1.83 -6.96
CA LEU A 17 -3.55 -2.66 -7.70
C LEU A 17 -3.09 -2.86 -9.16
N ARG A 18 -2.66 -1.81 -9.85
CA ARG A 18 -2.12 -1.92 -11.22
C ARG A 18 -0.94 -2.88 -11.29
N ALA A 19 0.01 -2.77 -10.36
CA ALA A 19 1.18 -3.64 -10.31
C ALA A 19 0.80 -5.12 -10.04
N LEU A 20 -0.22 -5.37 -9.23
CA LEU A 20 -0.73 -6.73 -8.99
C LEU A 20 -1.42 -7.31 -10.23
N LEU A 21 -2.15 -6.50 -10.98
CA LEU A 21 -2.80 -6.93 -12.22
C LEU A 21 -1.80 -7.33 -13.32
N GLU A 22 -0.58 -6.82 -13.28
CA GLU A 22 0.48 -7.10 -14.25
C GLU A 22 1.35 -8.32 -13.87
N ARG A 23 1.13 -8.88 -12.68
CA ARG A 23 1.96 -9.97 -12.14
C ARG A 23 1.13 -11.22 -11.93
N ASP A 24 1.76 -12.37 -12.14
CA ASP A 24 1.23 -13.64 -11.65
C ASP A 24 1.50 -13.72 -10.15
N THR A 25 0.44 -13.61 -9.34
CA THR A 25 0.51 -13.58 -7.88
C THR A 25 -0.68 -14.32 -7.27
N ASP A 26 -0.48 -14.84 -6.07
CA ASP A 26 -1.54 -15.45 -5.26
C ASP A 26 -2.29 -14.44 -4.36
N LEU A 27 -2.05 -13.13 -4.56
CA LEU A 27 -2.72 -12.05 -3.84
C LEU A 27 -4.06 -11.70 -4.50
N ASP A 28 -5.11 -11.64 -3.71
CA ASP A 28 -6.48 -11.32 -4.14
C ASP A 28 -6.95 -10.02 -3.47
N VAL A 29 -7.07 -8.93 -4.24
CA VAL A 29 -7.60 -7.65 -3.75
C VAL A 29 -9.12 -7.74 -3.68
N VAL A 30 -9.68 -7.97 -2.51
CA VAL A 30 -11.13 -8.17 -2.32
C VAL A 30 -11.89 -6.89 -2.02
N ALA A 31 -11.21 -5.87 -1.47
CA ALA A 31 -11.82 -4.60 -1.14
C ALA A 31 -10.83 -3.43 -1.21
N VAL A 32 -11.38 -2.26 -1.49
CA VAL A 32 -10.72 -0.98 -1.30
C VAL A 32 -11.60 -0.09 -0.43
N ASN A 33 -11.02 0.72 0.44
CA ASN A 33 -11.72 1.72 1.22
C ASN A 33 -11.23 3.11 0.84
N ASP A 34 -12.14 3.97 0.41
CA ASP A 34 -11.85 5.38 0.09
C ASP A 34 -13.14 6.20 0.21
N LEU A 35 -13.03 7.46 0.60
CA LEU A 35 -14.19 8.34 0.76
C LEU A 35 -14.71 8.91 -0.57
N THR A 36 -13.98 8.66 -1.65
CA THR A 36 -14.32 9.07 -3.01
C THR A 36 -15.33 8.09 -3.63
N ALA A 37 -16.25 8.61 -4.42
CA ALA A 37 -17.28 7.80 -5.08
C ALA A 37 -16.67 6.76 -6.03
N PRO A 38 -17.26 5.55 -6.15
CA PRO A 38 -16.73 4.45 -6.98
C PRO A 38 -16.47 4.83 -8.43
N ASP A 39 -17.33 5.63 -9.05
CA ASP A 39 -17.14 6.08 -10.44
C ASP A 39 -15.89 6.95 -10.61
N ALA A 40 -15.63 7.84 -9.65
CA ALA A 40 -14.43 8.66 -9.67
C ALA A 40 -13.18 7.81 -9.43
N LEU A 41 -13.23 6.82 -8.53
CA LEU A 41 -12.14 5.86 -8.31
C LEU A 41 -11.86 5.04 -9.57
N ALA A 42 -12.91 4.58 -10.26
CA ALA A 42 -12.79 3.86 -11.53
C ALA A 42 -12.12 4.73 -12.60
N GLN A 43 -12.51 6.01 -12.70
CA GLN A 43 -11.92 6.95 -13.65
C GLN A 43 -10.42 7.17 -13.35
N LEU A 44 -10.07 7.39 -12.07
CA LEU A 44 -8.69 7.57 -11.63
C LEU A 44 -7.86 6.29 -11.81
N LEU A 45 -8.47 5.12 -11.72
CA LEU A 45 -7.79 3.85 -12.00
C LEU A 45 -7.54 3.66 -13.50
N ARG A 46 -8.51 4.04 -14.36
CA ARG A 46 -8.36 3.96 -15.81
C ARG A 46 -7.25 4.85 -16.34
N PHE A 47 -7.12 6.05 -15.78
CA PHE A 47 -6.22 7.08 -16.30
C PHE A 47 -5.31 7.59 -15.19
N ASP A 48 -4.02 7.46 -15.38
CA ASP A 48 -2.98 8.00 -14.51
C ASP A 48 -2.06 8.90 -15.32
N SER A 49 -1.71 10.06 -14.78
CA SER A 49 -0.88 11.04 -15.49
C SER A 49 0.57 10.59 -15.70
N SER A 50 1.05 9.66 -14.87
CA SER A 50 2.42 9.14 -14.94
C SER A 50 2.48 7.77 -15.62
N LEU A 51 1.54 6.86 -15.28
CA LEU A 51 1.51 5.49 -15.81
C LEU A 51 0.62 5.33 -17.03
N GLY A 52 -0.09 6.40 -17.42
CA GLY A 52 -0.97 6.36 -18.60
C GLY A 52 -2.25 5.55 -18.36
N ARG A 53 -2.84 5.11 -19.47
CA ARG A 53 -4.11 4.37 -19.46
C ARG A 53 -3.90 2.93 -19.01
N LEU A 54 -4.75 2.46 -18.10
CA LEU A 54 -4.83 1.04 -17.75
C LEU A 54 -5.37 0.26 -18.97
N GLY A 55 -4.61 -0.69 -19.47
CA GLY A 55 -4.94 -1.52 -20.63
C GLY A 55 -6.00 -2.61 -20.37
N ARG A 56 -6.73 -2.52 -19.26
CA ARG A 56 -7.73 -3.50 -18.84
C ARG A 56 -9.11 -2.84 -18.68
N PRO A 57 -10.22 -3.57 -18.94
CA PRO A 57 -11.55 -3.05 -18.72
C PRO A 57 -11.81 -2.76 -17.25
N VAL A 58 -12.40 -1.61 -16.96
CA VAL A 58 -12.86 -1.22 -15.62
C VAL A 58 -14.32 -0.83 -15.71
N ALA A 59 -15.17 -1.41 -14.89
CA ALA A 59 -16.57 -1.06 -14.75
C ALA A 59 -16.92 -0.80 -13.28
N VAL A 60 -18.07 -0.21 -13.03
CA VAL A 60 -18.65 0.00 -11.71
C VAL A 60 -20.03 -0.63 -11.69
N ASP A 61 -20.35 -1.34 -10.62
CA ASP A 61 -21.64 -1.94 -10.33
C ASP A 61 -21.98 -1.66 -8.88
N GLY A 62 -22.74 -0.58 -8.63
CA GLY A 62 -23.03 -0.08 -7.29
C GLY A 62 -21.78 0.29 -6.51
N ASP A 63 -21.51 -0.41 -5.44
CA ASP A 63 -20.33 -0.26 -4.58
C ASP A 63 -19.17 -1.19 -4.96
N THR A 64 -19.15 -1.68 -6.18
CA THR A 64 -18.16 -2.66 -6.65
C THR A 64 -17.42 -2.15 -7.87
N LEU A 65 -16.10 -2.12 -7.80
CA LEU A 65 -15.23 -2.01 -8.98
C LEU A 65 -15.08 -3.39 -9.63
N ILE A 66 -15.25 -3.45 -10.94
CA ILE A 66 -15.00 -4.66 -11.74
C ILE A 66 -13.80 -4.36 -12.64
N VAL A 67 -12.68 -5.00 -12.38
CA VAL A 67 -11.44 -4.80 -13.13
C VAL A 67 -11.06 -6.11 -13.81
N ASP A 68 -11.12 -6.15 -15.13
CA ASP A 68 -10.83 -7.36 -15.90
C ASP A 68 -11.67 -8.58 -15.46
N GLY A 69 -12.94 -8.33 -15.07
CA GLY A 69 -13.86 -9.34 -14.54
C GLY A 69 -13.71 -9.60 -13.03
N HIS A 70 -12.64 -9.17 -12.40
CA HIS A 70 -12.42 -9.31 -10.97
C HIS A 70 -13.23 -8.27 -10.18
N ARG A 71 -13.98 -8.69 -9.17
CA ARG A 71 -14.87 -7.84 -8.38
C ARG A 71 -14.18 -7.40 -7.09
N ILE A 72 -14.08 -6.08 -6.89
CA ILE A 72 -13.44 -5.45 -5.73
C ILE A 72 -14.49 -4.58 -5.05
N ARG A 73 -14.81 -4.87 -3.79
CA ARG A 73 -15.78 -4.08 -3.04
C ARG A 73 -15.20 -2.70 -2.69
N VAL A 74 -15.98 -1.65 -2.91
CA VAL A 74 -15.62 -0.28 -2.51
C VAL A 74 -16.34 0.04 -1.20
N LEU A 75 -15.57 0.41 -0.20
CA LEU A 75 -16.05 0.86 1.11
C LEU A 75 -15.77 2.36 1.24
N ALA A 76 -16.54 3.04 2.11
CA ALA A 76 -16.40 4.49 2.35
C ALA A 76 -16.42 4.78 3.87
N GLU A 77 -15.63 4.03 4.63
CA GLU A 77 -15.57 4.12 6.09
C GLU A 77 -14.37 5.01 6.51
N ARG A 78 -14.64 5.94 7.43
CA ARG A 78 -13.62 6.86 7.96
C ARG A 78 -12.79 6.23 9.06
N ASP A 79 -13.43 5.44 9.91
CA ASP A 79 -12.79 4.77 11.03
C ASP A 79 -12.38 3.35 10.63
N PRO A 80 -11.07 3.05 10.55
CA PRO A 80 -10.61 1.73 10.13
C PRO A 80 -11.11 0.59 11.03
N GLU A 81 -11.50 0.88 12.27
CA GLU A 81 -11.99 -0.12 13.22
C GLU A 81 -13.36 -0.68 12.83
N ASN A 82 -14.14 0.10 12.06
CA ASN A 82 -15.47 -0.30 11.57
C ASN A 82 -15.44 -1.02 10.21
N LEU A 83 -14.26 -1.20 9.63
CA LEU A 83 -14.12 -1.88 8.34
C LEU A 83 -14.35 -3.40 8.50
N PRO A 84 -15.09 -4.04 7.60
CA PRO A 84 -15.52 -5.44 7.75
C PRO A 84 -14.44 -6.44 7.31
N TRP A 85 -13.20 -6.28 7.78
CA TRP A 85 -12.08 -7.11 7.35
C TRP A 85 -12.25 -8.57 7.72
N ALA A 86 -12.79 -8.85 8.91
CA ALA A 86 -13.11 -10.21 9.34
C ALA A 86 -14.12 -10.88 8.41
N ASP A 87 -15.24 -10.20 8.10
CA ASP A 87 -16.30 -10.73 7.24
C ASP A 87 -15.84 -10.97 5.81
N LEU A 88 -14.94 -10.11 5.32
CA LEU A 88 -14.33 -10.23 4.01
C LEU A 88 -13.16 -11.23 3.97
N GLY A 89 -12.77 -11.78 5.11
CA GLY A 89 -11.63 -12.70 5.23
C GLY A 89 -10.30 -12.07 4.84
N VAL A 90 -10.13 -10.76 5.06
CA VAL A 90 -8.91 -10.03 4.74
C VAL A 90 -7.78 -10.46 5.65
N GLU A 91 -6.69 -10.87 5.08
CA GLU A 91 -5.49 -11.27 5.82
C GLU A 91 -4.51 -10.11 5.97
N ILE A 92 -4.33 -9.32 4.91
CA ILE A 92 -3.38 -8.21 4.90
C ILE A 92 -4.11 -6.94 4.46
N VAL A 93 -3.91 -5.85 5.19
CA VAL A 93 -4.34 -4.51 4.78
C VAL A 93 -3.11 -3.72 4.33
N LEU A 94 -3.18 -3.17 3.12
CA LEU A 94 -2.29 -2.08 2.71
C LEU A 94 -2.89 -0.76 3.22
N GLU A 95 -2.26 -0.14 4.20
CA GLU A 95 -2.60 1.20 4.68
C GLU A 95 -1.89 2.24 3.82
N ALA A 96 -2.65 2.91 2.96
CA ALA A 96 -2.16 3.87 1.97
C ALA A 96 -2.90 5.23 2.00
N THR A 97 -3.57 5.55 3.11
CA THR A 97 -4.27 6.84 3.27
C THR A 97 -3.32 7.99 3.61
N GLY A 98 -2.14 7.70 4.15
CA GLY A 98 -1.24 8.68 4.74
C GLY A 98 -1.71 9.24 6.09
N ARG A 99 -2.81 8.70 6.67
CA ARG A 99 -3.41 9.17 7.93
C ARG A 99 -3.10 8.27 9.12
N PHE A 100 -3.16 6.96 8.93
CA PHE A 100 -2.96 5.97 9.98
C PHE A 100 -1.53 5.40 9.91
N THR A 101 -0.56 6.30 9.93
CA THR A 101 0.85 5.97 9.69
C THR A 101 1.59 5.46 10.92
N SER A 102 1.13 5.76 12.16
CA SER A 102 1.71 5.15 13.35
C SER A 102 1.20 3.72 13.56
N ALA A 103 1.99 2.87 14.19
CA ALA A 103 1.58 1.51 14.54
C ALA A 103 0.30 1.50 15.38
N ASP A 104 0.17 2.40 16.35
CA ASP A 104 -1.02 2.48 17.19
C ASP A 104 -2.28 2.79 16.38
N ALA A 105 -2.21 3.71 15.42
CA ALA A 105 -3.31 4.00 14.52
C ALA A 105 -3.61 2.81 13.58
N ALA A 106 -2.57 2.19 13.02
CA ALA A 106 -2.69 1.05 12.12
C ALA A 106 -3.29 -0.20 12.80
N ARG A 107 -3.15 -0.34 14.14
CA ARG A 107 -3.76 -1.43 14.92
C ARG A 107 -5.30 -1.47 14.80
N ALA A 108 -5.95 -0.38 14.40
CA ALA A 108 -7.38 -0.36 14.12
C ALA A 108 -7.78 -1.44 13.08
N HIS A 109 -6.95 -1.65 12.07
CA HIS A 109 -7.19 -2.70 11.08
C HIS A 109 -7.08 -4.11 11.66
N LEU A 110 -6.19 -4.34 12.63
CA LEU A 110 -6.08 -5.63 13.33
C LEU A 110 -7.33 -5.88 14.18
N ARG A 111 -7.84 -4.83 14.87
CA ARG A 111 -9.11 -4.92 15.62
C ARG A 111 -10.31 -5.18 14.73
N ALA A 112 -10.28 -4.66 13.50
CA ALA A 112 -11.28 -4.92 12.45
C ALA A 112 -11.18 -6.33 11.84
N GLY A 113 -10.16 -7.12 12.21
CA GLY A 113 -10.04 -8.53 11.84
C GLY A 113 -8.97 -8.87 10.81
N ALA A 114 -8.18 -7.89 10.34
CA ALA A 114 -7.00 -8.19 9.53
C ALA A 114 -5.93 -8.89 10.37
N LYS A 115 -5.12 -9.75 9.73
CA LYS A 115 -4.02 -10.43 10.41
C LYS A 115 -2.73 -9.60 10.43
N ARG A 116 -2.54 -8.75 9.41
CA ARG A 116 -1.35 -7.91 9.23
C ARG A 116 -1.69 -6.59 8.57
N VAL A 117 -0.87 -5.59 8.83
CA VAL A 117 -0.97 -4.28 8.18
C VAL A 117 0.40 -3.93 7.58
N LEU A 118 0.39 -3.60 6.29
CA LEU A 118 1.53 -2.99 5.61
C LEU A 118 1.25 -1.49 5.47
N VAL A 119 2.01 -0.66 6.17
CA VAL A 119 1.90 0.79 6.10
C VAL A 119 2.81 1.31 4.98
N SER A 120 2.24 2.01 4.00
CA SER A 120 2.98 2.56 2.84
C SER A 120 3.72 3.87 3.14
N ALA A 121 4.16 4.05 4.38
CA ALA A 121 4.85 5.22 4.88
C ALA A 121 5.79 4.84 6.04
N PRO A 122 6.69 5.73 6.47
CA PRO A 122 7.36 5.57 7.76
C PRO A 122 6.31 5.42 8.87
N SER A 123 6.53 4.47 9.77
CA SER A 123 5.57 4.14 10.82
C SER A 123 6.26 4.08 12.16
N ASP A 124 5.95 5.04 13.01
CA ASP A 124 6.43 5.03 14.39
C ASP A 124 5.82 3.87 15.17
N GLY A 125 6.67 3.10 15.85
CA GLY A 125 6.27 1.90 16.60
C GLY A 125 5.91 0.68 15.75
N ALA A 126 6.18 0.67 14.43
CA ALA A 126 6.03 -0.54 13.62
C ALA A 126 6.95 -1.66 14.10
N ASP A 127 6.49 -2.92 14.00
CA ASP A 127 7.26 -4.08 14.43
C ASP A 127 8.57 -4.22 13.62
N VAL A 128 8.52 -3.83 12.33
CA VAL A 128 9.68 -3.78 11.45
C VAL A 128 9.48 -2.74 10.35
N THR A 129 10.57 -2.09 9.95
CA THR A 129 10.62 -1.23 8.76
C THR A 129 11.46 -1.90 7.68
N LEU A 130 10.86 -2.10 6.50
CA LEU A 130 11.49 -2.81 5.39
C LEU A 130 11.65 -1.90 4.18
N ALA A 131 12.83 -1.98 3.56
CA ALA A 131 13.07 -1.48 2.21
C ALA A 131 13.35 -2.70 1.32
N TYR A 132 12.57 -2.84 0.23
CA TYR A 132 12.64 -4.00 -0.64
C TYR A 132 14.04 -4.18 -1.25
N GLY A 133 14.58 -5.41 -1.15
CA GLY A 133 15.92 -5.75 -1.64
C GLY A 133 17.06 -5.26 -0.76
N VAL A 134 16.78 -4.56 0.34
CA VAL A 134 17.79 -4.08 1.29
C VAL A 134 17.82 -4.94 2.55
N ASN A 135 16.67 -5.09 3.20
CA ASN A 135 16.55 -5.81 4.47
C ASN A 135 15.26 -6.65 4.57
N THR A 136 14.77 -7.16 3.45
CA THR A 136 13.53 -7.98 3.42
C THR A 136 13.65 -9.27 4.22
N ASP A 137 14.85 -9.78 4.42
CA ASP A 137 15.19 -10.92 5.26
C ASP A 137 15.00 -10.66 6.77
N ALA A 138 14.89 -9.39 7.19
CA ALA A 138 14.54 -9.03 8.55
C ALA A 138 13.05 -9.29 8.90
N TYR A 139 12.20 -9.61 7.90
CA TYR A 139 10.80 -9.91 8.14
C TYR A 139 10.61 -11.28 8.81
N ASP A 140 9.97 -11.26 9.98
CA ASP A 140 9.52 -12.47 10.68
C ASP A 140 7.98 -12.54 10.68
N PRO A 141 7.37 -13.46 9.92
CA PRO A 141 5.92 -13.59 9.85
C PRO A 141 5.27 -14.03 11.19
N ALA A 142 6.03 -14.58 12.12
CA ALA A 142 5.52 -14.96 13.42
C ALA A 142 5.48 -13.79 14.43
N ALA A 143 6.35 -12.81 14.27
CA ALA A 143 6.51 -11.69 15.19
C ALA A 143 5.93 -10.37 14.66
N HIS A 144 5.99 -10.14 13.33
CA HIS A 144 5.68 -8.84 12.74
C HIS A 144 4.25 -8.79 12.19
N THR A 145 3.40 -8.00 12.80
CA THR A 145 2.00 -7.77 12.42
C THR A 145 1.80 -6.41 11.75
N ILE A 146 2.58 -5.40 12.16
CA ILE A 146 2.59 -4.07 11.55
C ILE A 146 3.95 -3.82 10.93
N VAL A 147 3.96 -3.74 9.62
CA VAL A 147 5.17 -3.57 8.81
C VAL A 147 5.14 -2.20 8.14
N SER A 148 6.20 -1.43 8.31
CA SER A 148 6.40 -0.19 7.56
C SER A 148 7.18 -0.47 6.27
N ASN A 149 6.70 0.07 5.15
CA ASN A 149 7.44 0.05 3.89
C ASN A 149 8.42 1.24 3.76
N ALA A 150 8.78 1.88 4.88
CA ALA A 150 9.65 3.06 4.90
C ALA A 150 9.10 4.24 4.06
N SER A 151 9.93 5.24 3.78
CA SER A 151 9.57 6.37 2.94
C SER A 151 9.88 6.12 1.47
N CYS A 152 9.25 6.89 0.58
CA CYS A 152 9.61 6.91 -0.84
C CYS A 152 11.09 7.26 -1.06
N THR A 153 11.62 8.21 -0.28
CA THR A 153 13.04 8.58 -0.31
C THR A 153 13.94 7.42 0.13
N THR A 154 13.53 6.69 1.19
CA THR A 154 14.27 5.50 1.63
C THR A 154 14.28 4.42 0.56
N ASN A 155 13.14 4.15 -0.08
CA ASN A 155 13.04 3.15 -1.15
C ASN A 155 13.83 3.56 -2.41
N ALA A 156 14.05 4.84 -2.64
CA ALA A 156 14.91 5.33 -3.71
C ALA A 156 16.40 5.21 -3.35
N LEU A 157 16.78 5.63 -2.14
CA LEU A 157 18.19 5.76 -1.74
C LEU A 157 18.79 4.45 -1.24
N ALA A 158 18.09 3.70 -0.39
CA ALA A 158 18.69 2.56 0.31
C ALA A 158 19.14 1.43 -0.63
N PRO A 159 18.38 1.02 -1.67
CA PRO A 159 18.86 0.06 -2.64
C PRO A 159 20.09 0.56 -3.42
N LEU A 160 20.10 1.85 -3.79
CA LEU A 160 21.26 2.46 -4.49
C LEU A 160 22.49 2.46 -3.59
N ALA A 161 22.36 2.92 -2.34
CA ALA A 161 23.44 2.93 -1.38
C ALA A 161 23.98 1.52 -1.11
N LYS A 162 23.07 0.53 -0.96
CA LYS A 162 23.47 -0.86 -0.78
C LYS A 162 24.32 -1.38 -1.95
N VAL A 163 23.90 -1.14 -3.19
CA VAL A 163 24.66 -1.58 -4.37
C VAL A 163 26.03 -0.91 -4.43
N LEU A 164 26.11 0.37 -4.11
CA LEU A 164 27.40 1.09 -4.08
C LEU A 164 28.32 0.60 -2.96
N ASP A 165 27.75 0.34 -1.78
CA ASP A 165 28.49 -0.19 -0.63
C ASP A 165 29.00 -1.59 -0.90
N ASP A 166 28.15 -2.48 -1.42
CA ASP A 166 28.54 -3.85 -1.81
C ASP A 166 29.65 -3.88 -2.90
N LEU A 167 29.66 -2.87 -3.79
CA LEU A 167 30.60 -2.80 -4.90
C LEU A 167 31.97 -2.20 -4.50
N ALA A 168 31.97 -1.14 -3.71
CA ALA A 168 33.17 -0.33 -3.48
C ALA A 168 33.42 0.05 -2.00
N GLY A 169 32.46 -0.18 -1.14
CA GLY A 169 32.44 0.31 0.23
C GLY A 169 32.13 1.81 0.31
N ILE A 170 31.34 2.21 1.30
CA ILE A 170 31.02 3.62 1.58
C ILE A 170 31.56 3.96 2.96
N GLU A 171 32.57 4.83 3.04
CA GLU A 171 33.05 5.33 4.32
C GLU A 171 32.17 6.47 4.86
N HIS A 172 31.78 7.39 3.99
CA HIS A 172 30.87 8.50 4.29
C HIS A 172 30.31 9.10 3.00
N GLY A 173 29.19 9.81 3.12
CA GLY A 173 28.54 10.45 1.98
C GLY A 173 27.59 11.56 2.39
N PHE A 174 27.17 12.36 1.41
CA PHE A 174 26.12 13.35 1.56
C PHE A 174 25.01 13.05 0.56
N MET A 175 23.76 13.27 0.99
CA MET A 175 22.60 13.13 0.13
C MET A 175 21.86 14.44 0.02
N THR A 176 21.53 14.83 -1.21
CA THR A 176 20.57 15.90 -1.48
C THR A 176 19.39 15.33 -2.25
N THR A 177 18.19 15.58 -1.79
CA THR A 177 16.96 15.20 -2.50
C THR A 177 16.26 16.42 -3.04
N VAL A 178 15.76 16.32 -4.27
CA VAL A 178 14.78 17.25 -4.85
C VAL A 178 13.48 16.48 -4.99
N HIS A 179 12.50 16.82 -4.18
CA HIS A 179 11.28 16.05 -4.04
C HIS A 179 10.04 16.89 -4.38
N ALA A 180 9.11 16.34 -5.17
CA ALA A 180 7.81 16.96 -5.31
C ALA A 180 7.12 16.96 -3.94
N TYR A 181 6.45 18.07 -3.58
CA TYR A 181 5.70 18.12 -2.33
C TYR A 181 4.54 17.11 -2.36
N THR A 182 4.22 16.58 -1.20
CA THR A 182 3.11 15.66 -0.96
C THR A 182 2.07 16.29 -0.04
N GLN A 183 0.91 15.67 0.06
CA GLN A 183 -0.22 16.24 0.80
C GLN A 183 0.07 16.41 2.30
N GLU A 184 1.00 15.65 2.85
CA GLU A 184 1.43 15.73 4.26
C GLU A 184 2.30 16.96 4.57
N GLN A 185 2.73 17.70 3.55
CA GLN A 185 3.59 18.88 3.69
C GLN A 185 2.82 20.21 3.64
N ASN A 186 1.50 20.20 3.77
CA ASN A 186 0.64 21.39 3.83
C ASN A 186 0.51 21.92 5.25
#